data_db8842cd5a5879d3e84075c07e6f9acb
#
_entry.id   db8842cd5a5879d3e84075c07e6f9acb
#
_cell.length_a   1.000
_cell.length_b   1.000
_cell.length_c   1.000
_cell.angle_alpha   90.00
_cell.angle_beta   90.00
_cell.angle_gamma   90.00
#
_symmetry.space_group_name_H-M   'P 1'
#
loop_
_entity.id
_entity.type
_entity.pdbx_description
1 polymer ?
#
loop_
_entity_poly.entity_id
_entity_poly.type
_entity_poly.pdbx_seq_one_letter_code
_entity_poly.pdbx_strand_id
1 'polypeptide(L)'
;MEFATITKRDRKMNTDTNNAKNITKSFIEYLNAKNADKVITTEISINTSLGVKVADVVMSNGHLVAYEIKSELDNTSRLYEQIAGYTEVFDYVYVVYWGRKFSVKTLDLPDYIGAIEAYRDKNNEISFKIIKKAYKNYKLDAKKVAEIMWKSELNYYLRKKSIKTKTSYCKDKLSELFIQHYSKKEANSILRDIFKGRYKRGFDAFLEASEDPLKKLTKNKVDVNYIIYKHNAEIQKRCAIEVI
;
A
#
# COMPACT_ATOMS: atom_id res chain seq x y z
N MET A 1 -28.75 -16.85 -47.07
CA MET A 1 -28.47 -17.13 -45.66
C MET A 1 -26.94 -17.25 -45.49
N GLU A 2 -26.31 -16.14 -45.15
CA GLU A 2 -24.82 -16.16 -44.88
C GLU A 2 -24.60 -16.48 -43.40
N PHE A 3 -23.93 -17.60 -43.20
CA PHE A 3 -23.43 -17.95 -41.88
C PHE A 3 -22.14 -17.14 -41.58
N ALA A 4 -22.22 -16.17 -40.71
CA ALA A 4 -21.06 -15.43 -40.23
C ALA A 4 -20.11 -16.38 -39.49
N THR A 5 -18.93 -16.58 -40.07
CA THR A 5 -17.84 -17.38 -39.49
C THR A 5 -17.23 -16.58 -38.35
N ILE A 6 -17.55 -16.93 -37.09
CA ILE A 6 -16.93 -16.37 -35.91
C ILE A 6 -15.44 -16.74 -35.92
N THR A 7 -14.58 -15.77 -36.16
CA THR A 7 -13.13 -15.96 -36.26
C THR A 7 -12.50 -16.28 -34.91
N LYS A 8 -11.43 -17.07 -34.91
CA LYS A 8 -10.64 -17.47 -33.73
C LYS A 8 -10.10 -16.28 -32.91
N ARG A 9 -10.18 -15.04 -33.41
CA ARG A 9 -9.79 -13.81 -32.70
C ARG A 9 -10.76 -13.42 -31.58
N ASP A 10 -12.06 -13.72 -31.73
CA ASP A 10 -13.09 -13.35 -30.76
C ASP A 10 -13.11 -14.25 -29.52
N ARG A 11 -12.42 -15.42 -29.56
CA ARG A 11 -12.29 -16.35 -28.42
C ARG A 11 -11.17 -15.99 -27.44
N LYS A 12 -10.28 -15.01 -27.75
CA LYS A 12 -9.12 -14.67 -26.92
C LYS A 12 -9.38 -13.55 -25.91
N MET A 13 -10.57 -12.96 -25.85
CA MET A 13 -10.91 -11.86 -24.93
C MET A 13 -11.59 -12.29 -23.64
N ASN A 14 -11.76 -13.58 -23.35
CA ASN A 14 -12.53 -14.01 -22.17
C ASN A 14 -11.89 -15.11 -21.31
N THR A 15 -10.57 -15.26 -21.26
CA THR A 15 -9.93 -16.33 -20.50
C THR A 15 -9.07 -15.88 -19.31
N ASP A 16 -9.00 -14.58 -18.99
CA ASP A 16 -8.06 -14.09 -17.97
C ASP A 16 -8.76 -13.47 -16.73
N THR A 17 -9.80 -14.12 -16.25
CA THR A 17 -10.64 -13.54 -15.19
C THR A 17 -10.10 -13.70 -13.77
N ASN A 18 -9.12 -14.56 -13.53
CA ASN A 18 -8.59 -14.86 -12.20
C ASN A 18 -7.08 -14.53 -12.05
N ASN A 19 -6.55 -13.68 -12.94
CA ASN A 19 -5.18 -13.21 -12.83
C ASN A 19 -5.02 -12.19 -11.69
N ALA A 20 -3.77 -11.98 -11.26
CA ALA A 20 -3.46 -11.06 -10.18
C ALA A 20 -3.99 -9.63 -10.43
N LYS A 21 -3.96 -9.13 -11.69
CA LYS A 21 -4.42 -7.79 -12.04
C LYS A 21 -5.93 -7.61 -11.77
N ASN A 22 -6.76 -8.58 -12.18
CA ASN A 22 -8.21 -8.51 -11.97
C ASN A 22 -8.58 -8.66 -10.48
N ILE A 23 -7.89 -9.56 -9.76
CA ILE A 23 -8.08 -9.71 -8.30
C ILE A 23 -7.69 -8.40 -7.61
N THR A 24 -6.55 -7.79 -7.96
CA THR A 24 -6.09 -6.52 -7.38
C THR A 24 -7.11 -5.40 -7.60
N LYS A 25 -7.61 -5.23 -8.83
CA LYS A 25 -8.63 -4.21 -9.15
C LYS A 25 -9.87 -4.39 -8.30
N SER A 26 -10.49 -5.57 -8.33
CA SER A 26 -11.71 -5.87 -7.56
C SER A 26 -11.45 -5.75 -6.05
N PHE A 27 -10.24 -6.08 -5.58
CA PHE A 27 -9.88 -5.95 -4.17
C PHE A 27 -9.79 -4.47 -3.73
N ILE A 28 -9.25 -3.60 -4.56
CA ILE A 28 -9.20 -2.15 -4.27
C ILE A 28 -10.63 -1.58 -4.22
N GLU A 29 -11.50 -1.98 -5.13
CA GLU A 29 -12.93 -1.59 -5.12
C GLU A 29 -13.63 -2.08 -3.84
N TYR A 30 -13.39 -3.34 -3.44
CA TYR A 30 -13.89 -3.90 -2.18
C TYR A 30 -13.39 -3.11 -0.96
N LEU A 31 -12.09 -2.80 -0.88
CA LEU A 31 -11.53 -1.99 0.20
C LEU A 31 -12.13 -0.58 0.20
N ASN A 32 -12.35 0.00 -0.98
CA ASN A 32 -12.94 1.32 -1.12
C ASN A 32 -14.36 1.36 -0.59
N ALA A 33 -15.18 0.36 -0.85
CA ALA A 33 -16.56 0.29 -0.36
C ALA A 33 -16.65 0.13 1.17
N LYS A 34 -15.64 -0.47 1.82
CA LYS A 34 -15.69 -0.84 3.26
C LYS A 34 -14.95 0.10 4.19
N ASN A 35 -14.16 1.01 3.69
CA ASN A 35 -13.31 1.86 4.53
C ASN A 35 -13.61 3.33 4.25
N ALA A 36 -13.77 4.14 5.32
CA ALA A 36 -13.78 5.60 5.24
C ALA A 36 -12.36 6.16 5.36
N ASP A 37 -12.16 7.40 4.92
CA ASP A 37 -10.91 8.16 5.05
C ASP A 37 -9.63 7.34 4.75
N LYS A 38 -9.63 6.67 3.58
CA LYS A 38 -8.52 5.84 3.12
C LYS A 38 -7.84 6.43 1.90
N VAL A 39 -6.59 6.01 1.72
CA VAL A 39 -5.85 6.08 0.46
C VAL A 39 -5.27 4.69 0.19
N ILE A 40 -5.44 4.22 -1.03
CA ILE A 40 -4.96 2.91 -1.47
C ILE A 40 -3.96 3.13 -2.60
N THR A 41 -2.89 2.36 -2.60
CA THR A 41 -1.88 2.35 -3.66
C THR A 41 -1.37 0.93 -3.90
N THR A 42 -0.61 0.72 -4.98
CA THR A 42 -0.09 -0.59 -5.39
C THR A 42 1.42 -0.57 -5.56
N GLU A 43 2.04 -1.75 -5.55
CA GLU A 43 3.45 -1.96 -5.89
C GLU A 43 4.43 -1.10 -5.08
N ILE A 44 4.24 -1.08 -3.76
CA ILE A 44 5.12 -0.33 -2.86
C ILE A 44 6.37 -1.12 -2.53
N SER A 45 7.51 -0.65 -3.02
CA SER A 45 8.83 -1.20 -2.67
C SER A 45 9.25 -0.72 -1.28
N ILE A 46 9.66 -1.66 -0.45
CA ILE A 46 10.21 -1.44 0.90
C ILE A 46 11.55 -2.16 1.08
N ASN A 47 12.49 -1.51 1.75
CA ASN A 47 13.74 -2.12 2.18
C ASN A 47 13.52 -2.84 3.50
N THR A 48 13.74 -4.14 3.52
CA THR A 48 13.59 -4.98 4.72
C THR A 48 14.92 -5.63 5.09
N SER A 49 14.99 -6.30 6.25
CA SER A 49 16.15 -7.11 6.62
C SER A 49 16.37 -8.28 5.66
N LEU A 50 15.33 -8.70 4.94
CA LEU A 50 15.34 -9.78 3.94
C LEU A 50 15.47 -9.26 2.49
N GLY A 51 16.02 -8.06 2.29
CA GLY A 51 16.13 -7.39 1.00
C GLY A 51 14.88 -6.61 0.61
N VAL A 52 14.85 -6.13 -0.63
CA VAL A 52 13.71 -5.36 -1.16
C VAL A 52 12.51 -6.28 -1.36
N LYS A 53 11.38 -5.90 -0.79
CA LYS A 53 10.07 -6.54 -1.02
C LYS A 53 9.12 -5.51 -1.65
N VAL A 54 8.16 -6.00 -2.44
CA VAL A 54 7.15 -5.14 -3.08
C VAL A 54 5.78 -5.59 -2.60
N ALA A 55 5.08 -4.73 -1.87
CA ALA A 55 3.72 -5.01 -1.42
C ALA A 55 2.73 -4.71 -2.55
N ASP A 56 1.89 -5.69 -2.91
CA ASP A 56 0.97 -5.58 -4.05
C ASP A 56 -0.05 -4.47 -3.85
N VAL A 57 -0.66 -4.39 -2.67
CA VAL A 57 -1.62 -3.34 -2.28
C VAL A 57 -1.28 -2.82 -0.89
N VAL A 58 -1.29 -1.50 -0.74
CA VAL A 58 -1.12 -0.82 0.56
C VAL A 58 -2.27 0.14 0.78
N MET A 59 -2.88 0.07 1.97
CA MET A 59 -3.93 0.99 2.41
C MET A 59 -3.50 1.78 3.64
N SER A 60 -3.76 3.08 3.61
CA SER A 60 -3.66 3.96 4.79
C SER A 60 -5.05 4.48 5.17
N ASN A 61 -5.58 4.04 6.33
CA ASN A 61 -6.92 4.39 6.85
C ASN A 61 -6.94 4.63 8.37
N GLY A 62 -5.89 5.22 8.92
CA GLY A 62 -5.62 5.28 10.37
C GLY A 62 -4.63 4.19 10.81
N HIS A 63 -4.44 3.19 9.99
CA HIS A 63 -3.39 2.18 10.04
C HIS A 63 -2.72 2.07 8.67
N LEU A 64 -1.50 1.55 8.65
CA LEU A 64 -0.81 1.19 7.42
C LEU A 64 -0.91 -0.33 7.24
N VAL A 65 -1.64 -0.76 6.21
CA VAL A 65 -1.97 -2.16 5.97
C VAL A 65 -1.38 -2.62 4.64
N ALA A 66 -0.62 -3.71 4.65
CA ALA A 66 -0.14 -4.38 3.44
C ALA A 66 -1.00 -5.59 3.10
N TYR A 67 -1.24 -5.78 1.82
CA TYR A 67 -1.91 -6.95 1.26
C TYR A 67 -1.03 -7.57 0.18
N GLU A 68 -0.77 -8.86 0.31
CA GLU A 68 -0.09 -9.70 -0.69
C GLU A 68 -1.15 -10.47 -1.47
N ILE A 69 -1.15 -10.37 -2.79
CA ILE A 69 -2.13 -11.04 -3.67
C ILE A 69 -1.54 -12.35 -4.20
N LYS A 70 -2.27 -13.44 -4.02
CA LYS A 70 -1.92 -14.76 -4.59
C LYS A 70 -3.05 -15.25 -5.48
N SER A 71 -2.87 -15.06 -6.77
CA SER A 71 -3.81 -15.49 -7.82
C SER A 71 -3.71 -16.99 -8.10
N GLU A 72 -4.54 -17.48 -9.00
CA GLU A 72 -4.51 -18.87 -9.45
C GLU A 72 -3.18 -19.29 -10.09
N LEU A 73 -2.47 -18.35 -10.72
CA LEU A 73 -1.21 -18.61 -11.41
C LEU A 73 0.03 -18.54 -10.50
N ASP A 74 -0.10 -17.97 -9.30
CA ASP A 74 1.01 -17.74 -8.38
C ASP A 74 1.43 -19.02 -7.65
N ASN A 75 2.65 -18.99 -7.09
CA ASN A 75 3.14 -19.95 -6.11
C ASN A 75 3.46 -19.25 -4.77
N THR A 76 3.73 -20.05 -3.75
CA THR A 76 3.97 -19.55 -2.39
C THR A 76 5.44 -19.55 -1.99
N SER A 77 6.37 -19.86 -2.89
CA SER A 77 7.80 -20.03 -2.57
C SER A 77 8.43 -18.81 -1.87
N ARG A 78 7.98 -17.59 -2.21
CA ARG A 78 8.48 -16.33 -1.61
C ARG A 78 7.53 -15.72 -0.58
N LEU A 79 6.37 -16.35 -0.34
CA LEU A 79 5.33 -15.74 0.48
C LEU A 79 5.80 -15.44 1.91
N TYR A 80 6.50 -16.39 2.54
CA TYR A 80 6.98 -16.20 3.93
C TYR A 80 7.98 -15.06 4.05
N GLU A 81 8.92 -14.92 3.11
CA GLU A 81 9.86 -13.80 3.10
C GLU A 81 9.16 -12.46 2.85
N GLN A 82 8.14 -12.43 1.98
CA GLN A 82 7.36 -11.23 1.70
C GLN A 82 6.63 -10.77 2.95
N ILE A 83 5.82 -11.64 3.58
CA ILE A 83 5.06 -11.29 4.78
C ILE A 83 5.96 -10.97 5.98
N ALA A 84 7.09 -11.66 6.15
CA ALA A 84 8.07 -11.35 7.19
C ALA A 84 8.64 -9.95 7.00
N GLY A 85 9.05 -9.59 5.78
CA GLY A 85 9.52 -8.23 5.46
C GLY A 85 8.43 -7.17 5.68
N TYR A 86 7.18 -7.45 5.34
CA TYR A 86 6.09 -6.49 5.55
C TYR A 86 5.85 -6.20 7.04
N THR A 87 6.06 -7.18 7.92
CA THR A 87 5.90 -6.96 9.37
C THR A 87 6.94 -6.01 9.98
N GLU A 88 8.02 -5.70 9.28
CA GLU A 88 8.97 -4.68 9.74
C GLU A 88 8.40 -3.25 9.66
N VAL A 89 7.35 -3.03 8.82
CA VAL A 89 6.87 -1.70 8.43
C VAL A 89 5.38 -1.48 8.65
N PHE A 90 4.55 -2.48 8.36
CA PHE A 90 3.09 -2.30 8.33
C PHE A 90 2.42 -2.68 9.65
N ASP A 91 1.37 -1.92 10.03
CA ASP A 91 0.57 -2.20 11.23
C ASP A 91 -0.15 -3.54 11.14
N TYR A 92 -0.61 -3.91 9.94
CA TYR A 92 -1.29 -5.16 9.64
C TYR A 92 -0.82 -5.71 8.31
N VAL A 93 -0.75 -7.03 8.21
CA VAL A 93 -0.40 -7.73 6.97
C VAL A 93 -1.46 -8.79 6.68
N TYR A 94 -1.95 -8.81 5.46
CA TYR A 94 -2.91 -9.79 4.97
C TYR A 94 -2.39 -10.49 3.72
N VAL A 95 -2.75 -11.75 3.56
CA VAL A 95 -2.65 -12.48 2.30
C VAL A 95 -4.03 -12.60 1.70
N VAL A 96 -4.20 -12.11 0.47
CA VAL A 96 -5.41 -12.26 -0.34
C VAL A 96 -5.13 -13.39 -1.34
N TYR A 97 -5.88 -14.48 -1.27
CA TYR A 97 -5.60 -15.67 -2.06
C TYR A 97 -6.81 -16.18 -2.84
N TRP A 98 -6.58 -16.78 -3.97
CA TRP A 98 -7.63 -17.40 -4.78
C TRP A 98 -8.08 -18.73 -4.16
N GLY A 99 -9.33 -18.79 -3.68
CA GLY A 99 -9.83 -19.88 -2.84
C GLY A 99 -9.93 -21.25 -3.53
N ARG A 100 -9.98 -21.31 -4.87
CA ARG A 100 -9.92 -22.59 -5.60
C ARG A 100 -8.54 -23.24 -5.61
N LYS A 101 -7.47 -22.45 -5.43
CA LYS A 101 -6.08 -22.94 -5.44
C LYS A 101 -5.49 -23.07 -4.04
N PHE A 102 -5.80 -22.12 -3.16
CA PHE A 102 -5.20 -22.03 -1.84
C PHE A 102 -6.27 -22.10 -0.75
N SER A 103 -5.84 -22.43 0.44
CA SER A 103 -6.63 -22.33 1.68
C SER A 103 -5.74 -21.84 2.81
N VAL A 104 -6.33 -21.38 3.91
CA VAL A 104 -5.54 -20.98 5.11
C VAL A 104 -4.65 -22.12 5.59
N LYS A 105 -5.14 -23.38 5.51
CA LYS A 105 -4.36 -24.55 5.88
C LYS A 105 -3.15 -24.79 4.97
N THR A 106 -3.32 -24.66 3.66
CA THR A 106 -2.23 -24.86 2.69
C THR A 106 -1.24 -23.71 2.67
N LEU A 107 -1.67 -22.50 3.05
CA LEU A 107 -0.80 -21.34 3.17
C LEU A 107 0.00 -21.32 4.47
N ASP A 108 -0.44 -22.07 5.50
CA ASP A 108 0.23 -22.19 6.82
C ASP A 108 0.71 -20.85 7.39
N LEU A 109 -0.15 -19.81 7.36
CA LEU A 109 0.20 -18.45 7.73
C LEU A 109 0.37 -18.30 9.24
N PRO A 110 1.41 -17.57 9.70
CA PRO A 110 1.58 -17.19 11.10
C PRO A 110 0.29 -16.58 11.68
N ASP A 111 0.05 -16.76 12.99
CA ASP A 111 -1.20 -16.33 13.62
C ASP A 111 -1.51 -14.86 13.49
N TYR A 112 -0.49 -14.02 13.46
CA TYR A 112 -0.62 -12.56 13.32
C TYR A 112 -0.89 -12.07 11.89
N ILE A 113 -0.78 -12.94 10.88
CA ILE A 113 -1.07 -12.61 9.48
C ILE A 113 -2.54 -12.90 9.19
N GLY A 114 -3.24 -11.93 8.63
CA GLY A 114 -4.61 -12.10 8.18
C GLY A 114 -4.71 -12.86 6.86
N ALA A 115 -5.87 -13.43 6.61
CA ALA A 115 -6.16 -14.20 5.40
C ALA A 115 -7.52 -13.79 4.83
N ILE A 116 -7.55 -13.45 3.54
CA ILE A 116 -8.74 -13.05 2.79
C ILE A 116 -8.84 -13.97 1.58
N GLU A 117 -9.96 -14.67 1.48
CA GLU A 117 -10.28 -15.52 0.32
C GLU A 117 -10.92 -14.67 -0.78
N ALA A 118 -10.38 -14.76 -1.99
CA ALA A 118 -10.99 -14.29 -3.21
C ALA A 118 -11.68 -15.45 -3.93
N TYR A 119 -12.93 -15.27 -4.34
CA TYR A 119 -13.73 -16.32 -4.97
C TYR A 119 -14.71 -15.72 -6.00
N ARG A 120 -15.31 -16.55 -6.84
CA ARG A 120 -16.42 -16.15 -7.71
C ARG A 120 -17.73 -16.32 -6.94
N ASP A 121 -18.51 -15.26 -6.88
CA ASP A 121 -19.88 -15.31 -6.32
C ASP A 121 -20.88 -15.89 -7.33
N LYS A 122 -22.17 -15.88 -6.97
CA LYS A 122 -23.26 -16.38 -7.81
C LYS A 122 -23.45 -15.61 -9.13
N ASN A 123 -22.97 -14.39 -9.20
CA ASN A 123 -23.01 -13.54 -10.40
C ASN A 123 -21.73 -13.67 -11.24
N ASN A 124 -20.84 -14.61 -10.88
CA ASN A 124 -19.52 -14.78 -11.48
C ASN A 124 -18.58 -13.56 -11.29
N GLU A 125 -18.84 -12.72 -10.29
CA GLU A 125 -17.98 -11.59 -9.91
C GLU A 125 -16.95 -11.98 -8.85
N ILE A 126 -15.80 -11.30 -8.84
CA ILE A 126 -14.76 -11.54 -7.82
C ILE A 126 -15.22 -10.90 -6.52
N SER A 127 -15.43 -11.74 -5.52
CA SER A 127 -15.85 -11.35 -4.17
C SER A 127 -14.81 -11.78 -3.13
N PHE A 128 -14.86 -11.18 -1.94
CA PHE A 128 -13.85 -11.36 -0.89
C PHE A 128 -14.49 -11.71 0.45
N LYS A 129 -13.88 -12.68 1.13
CA LYS A 129 -14.27 -13.11 2.48
C LYS A 129 -13.06 -13.09 3.41
N ILE A 130 -13.15 -12.38 4.53
CA ILE A 130 -12.12 -12.45 5.57
C ILE A 130 -12.25 -13.79 6.30
N ILE A 131 -11.23 -14.63 6.17
CA ILE A 131 -11.17 -15.94 6.80
C ILE A 131 -10.46 -15.86 8.15
N LYS A 132 -9.38 -15.08 8.23
CA LYS A 132 -8.64 -14.82 9.46
C LYS A 132 -8.29 -13.33 9.54
N LYS A 133 -8.58 -12.69 10.69
CA LYS A 133 -8.17 -11.30 10.94
C LYS A 133 -6.69 -11.26 11.28
N ALA A 134 -5.99 -10.23 10.79
CA ALA A 134 -4.63 -9.96 11.22
C ALA A 134 -4.61 -9.38 12.64
N TYR A 135 -3.56 -9.66 13.39
CA TYR A 135 -3.27 -8.95 14.63
C TYR A 135 -2.41 -7.73 14.37
N LYS A 136 -2.57 -6.71 15.22
CA LYS A 136 -1.77 -5.49 15.13
C LYS A 136 -0.31 -5.81 15.40
N ASN A 137 0.54 -5.38 14.49
CA ASN A 137 1.98 -5.56 14.63
C ASN A 137 2.57 -4.48 15.54
N TYR A 138 3.17 -4.91 16.65
CA TYR A 138 3.88 -4.02 17.58
C TYR A 138 5.41 -4.07 17.39
N LYS A 139 5.92 -4.95 16.52
CA LYS A 139 7.36 -5.17 16.27
C LYS A 139 7.92 -4.33 15.11
N LEU A 140 7.23 -3.23 14.77
CA LEU A 140 7.70 -2.33 13.71
C LEU A 140 9.13 -1.85 13.96
N ASP A 141 9.95 -1.82 12.92
CA ASP A 141 11.30 -1.26 12.96
C ASP A 141 11.26 0.22 12.59
N ALA A 142 11.54 1.10 13.54
CA ALA A 142 11.51 2.56 13.31
C ALA A 142 12.53 3.00 12.22
N LYS A 143 13.66 2.30 12.08
CA LYS A 143 14.65 2.57 11.04
C LYS A 143 14.06 2.22 9.67
N LYS A 144 13.42 1.06 9.54
CA LYS A 144 12.74 0.64 8.29
C LYS A 144 11.61 1.59 7.92
N VAL A 145 10.84 2.06 8.90
CA VAL A 145 9.82 3.09 8.70
C VAL A 145 10.44 4.38 8.15
N ALA A 146 11.55 4.86 8.74
CA ALA A 146 12.25 6.06 8.26
C ALA A 146 12.86 5.87 6.86
N GLU A 147 13.34 4.67 6.52
CA GLU A 147 13.89 4.35 5.20
C GLU A 147 12.86 4.43 4.05
N ILE A 148 11.55 4.33 4.33
CA ILE A 148 10.50 4.54 3.33
C ILE A 148 10.28 6.02 3.03
N MET A 149 10.59 6.90 3.98
CA MET A 149 10.44 8.33 3.80
C MET A 149 11.45 8.86 2.76
N TRP A 150 11.07 9.88 2.03
CA TRP A 150 11.98 10.58 1.14
C TRP A 150 12.89 11.54 1.91
N LYS A 151 14.04 11.86 1.32
CA LYS A 151 14.99 12.83 1.92
C LYS A 151 14.33 14.17 2.27
N SER A 152 13.43 14.65 1.41
CA SER A 152 12.66 15.87 1.64
C SER A 152 11.70 15.75 2.84
N GLU A 153 11.06 14.60 3.00
CA GLU A 153 10.15 14.32 4.12
C GLU A 153 10.89 14.23 5.44
N LEU A 154 12.02 13.51 5.48
CA LEU A 154 12.88 13.44 6.65
C LEU A 154 13.35 14.84 7.07
N ASN A 155 13.86 15.65 6.13
CA ASN A 155 14.27 17.03 6.41
C ASN A 155 13.10 17.87 6.94
N TYR A 156 11.91 17.76 6.35
CA TYR A 156 10.73 18.49 6.79
C TYR A 156 10.40 18.18 8.26
N TYR A 157 10.28 16.90 8.62
CA TYR A 157 9.94 16.52 9.99
C TYR A 157 11.04 16.84 10.99
N LEU A 158 12.33 16.67 10.64
CA LEU A 158 13.44 17.08 11.50
C LEU A 158 13.41 18.58 11.79
N ARG A 159 13.20 19.42 10.77
CA ARG A 159 13.04 20.87 10.96
C ARG A 159 11.84 21.23 11.81
N LYS A 160 10.74 20.48 11.73
CA LYS A 160 9.55 20.67 12.57
C LYS A 160 9.86 20.52 14.06
N LYS A 161 10.86 19.70 14.43
CA LYS A 161 11.40 19.59 15.80
C LYS A 161 12.63 20.50 16.03
N SER A 162 12.85 21.49 15.17
CA SER A 162 14.00 22.43 15.25
C SER A 162 15.38 21.76 15.14
N ILE A 163 15.44 20.55 14.55
CA ILE A 163 16.69 19.84 14.32
C ILE A 163 17.34 20.40 13.06
N LYS A 164 18.55 20.94 13.21
CA LYS A 164 19.34 21.47 12.10
C LYS A 164 19.85 20.34 11.20
N THR A 165 19.60 20.42 9.90
CA THR A 165 20.09 19.49 8.88
C THR A 165 20.93 20.21 7.86
N LYS A 166 21.96 19.54 7.31
CA LYS A 166 22.79 20.05 6.21
C LYS A 166 22.29 19.47 4.88
N THR A 167 22.41 20.22 3.80
CA THR A 167 22.08 19.75 2.43
C THR A 167 22.91 18.54 2.01
N SER A 168 24.14 18.44 2.54
CA SER A 168 25.06 17.33 2.30
C SER A 168 24.67 16.01 3.00
N TYR A 169 23.73 16.03 3.95
CA TYR A 169 23.35 14.79 4.65
C TYR A 169 22.71 13.81 3.67
N CYS A 170 23.22 12.58 3.64
CA CYS A 170 22.60 11.46 2.94
C CYS A 170 21.30 11.03 3.64
N LYS A 171 20.53 10.19 2.97
CA LYS A 171 19.25 9.69 3.49
C LYS A 171 19.43 8.90 4.79
N ASP A 172 20.47 8.07 4.86
CA ASP A 172 20.75 7.25 6.04
C ASP A 172 21.02 8.11 7.28
N LYS A 173 21.84 9.18 7.12
CA LYS A 173 22.10 10.13 8.22
C LYS A 173 20.84 10.84 8.68
N LEU A 174 19.96 11.21 7.76
CA LEU A 174 18.66 11.82 8.11
C LEU A 174 17.73 10.82 8.79
N SER A 175 17.73 9.56 8.37
CA SER A 175 16.95 8.49 9.00
C SER A 175 17.43 8.22 10.44
N GLU A 176 18.75 8.18 10.67
CA GLU A 176 19.33 8.08 12.01
C GLU A 176 18.89 9.23 12.93
N LEU A 177 19.01 10.48 12.43
CA LEU A 177 18.54 11.64 13.20
C LEU A 177 17.03 11.57 13.48
N PHE A 178 16.25 11.12 12.51
CA PHE A 178 14.81 11.01 12.66
C PHE A 178 14.44 10.03 13.79
N ILE A 179 15.02 8.83 13.82
CA ILE A 179 14.72 7.83 14.87
C ILE A 179 15.27 8.21 16.25
N GLN A 180 16.29 9.10 16.33
CA GLN A 180 16.75 9.67 17.60
C GLN A 180 15.77 10.66 18.22
N HIS A 181 14.98 11.37 17.37
CA HIS A 181 14.11 12.47 17.79
C HIS A 181 12.62 12.15 17.72
N TYR A 182 12.24 11.06 17.08
CA TYR A 182 10.86 10.61 16.94
C TYR A 182 10.68 9.22 17.55
N SER A 183 9.71 9.08 18.42
CA SER A 183 9.31 7.77 18.93
C SER A 183 8.77 6.88 17.80
N LYS A 184 8.80 5.58 17.99
CA LYS A 184 8.23 4.60 17.06
C LYS A 184 6.75 4.89 16.73
N LYS A 185 5.96 5.33 17.72
CA LYS A 185 4.55 5.70 17.54
C LYS A 185 4.39 6.94 16.67
N GLU A 186 5.22 7.98 16.89
CA GLU A 186 5.23 9.19 16.05
C GLU A 186 5.68 8.86 14.62
N ALA A 187 6.77 8.12 14.45
CA ALA A 187 7.28 7.73 13.15
C ALA A 187 6.22 7.00 12.32
N ASN A 188 5.50 6.05 12.92
CA ASN A 188 4.43 5.33 12.26
C ASN A 188 3.24 6.21 11.90
N SER A 189 2.85 7.16 12.80
CA SER A 189 1.80 8.14 12.50
C SER A 189 2.19 9.04 11.32
N ILE A 190 3.43 9.51 11.32
CA ILE A 190 4.00 10.34 10.24
C ILE A 190 3.97 9.58 8.91
N LEU A 191 4.39 8.31 8.90
CA LEU A 191 4.40 7.50 7.67
C LEU A 191 2.99 7.33 7.10
N ARG A 192 1.98 7.11 7.94
CA ARG A 192 0.57 7.05 7.49
C ARG A 192 0.11 8.34 6.82
N ASP A 193 0.45 9.49 7.40
CA ASP A 193 0.12 10.80 6.83
C ASP A 193 0.85 11.05 5.51
N ILE A 194 2.12 10.63 5.44
CA ILE A 194 2.92 10.68 4.20
C ILE A 194 2.26 9.83 3.12
N PHE A 195 1.85 8.60 3.42
CA PHE A 195 1.18 7.73 2.45
C PHE A 195 -0.12 8.35 1.95
N LYS A 196 -0.96 8.88 2.84
CA LYS A 196 -2.18 9.58 2.44
C LYS A 196 -1.89 10.74 1.48
N GLY A 197 -0.94 11.61 1.82
CA GLY A 197 -0.63 12.74 0.97
C GLY A 197 0.02 12.35 -0.36
N ARG A 198 1.01 11.45 -0.29
CA ARG A 198 1.82 11.04 -1.46
C ARG A 198 0.98 10.35 -2.53
N TYR A 199 0.02 9.52 -2.12
CA TYR A 199 -0.74 8.65 -3.03
C TYR A 199 -2.20 9.06 -3.26
N LYS A 200 -2.70 10.10 -2.58
CA LYS A 200 -4.09 10.58 -2.69
C LYS A 200 -4.50 10.84 -4.14
N ARG A 201 -3.68 11.62 -4.87
CA ARG A 201 -3.97 11.97 -6.26
C ARG A 201 -4.09 10.76 -7.19
N GLY A 202 -3.21 9.76 -7.00
CA GLY A 202 -3.26 8.52 -7.76
C GLY A 202 -4.52 7.71 -7.45
N PHE A 203 -4.91 7.67 -6.18
CA PHE A 203 -6.11 6.98 -5.74
C PHE A 203 -7.39 7.65 -6.24
N ASP A 204 -7.48 8.98 -6.18
CA ASP A 204 -8.62 9.72 -6.73
C ASP A 204 -8.75 9.47 -8.26
N ALA A 205 -7.62 9.52 -8.97
CA ALA A 205 -7.60 9.22 -10.40
C ALA A 205 -7.99 7.76 -10.72
N PHE A 206 -7.72 6.80 -9.82
CA PHE A 206 -8.21 5.43 -9.94
C PHE A 206 -9.75 5.37 -9.85
N LEU A 207 -10.33 6.09 -8.89
CA LEU A 207 -11.78 6.09 -8.67
C LEU A 207 -12.55 6.73 -9.83
N GLU A 208 -11.95 7.70 -10.52
CA GLU A 208 -12.54 8.43 -11.65
C GLU A 208 -12.30 7.74 -13.00
N ALA A 209 -11.40 6.76 -13.07
CA ALA A 209 -11.01 6.16 -14.34
C ALA A 209 -12.06 5.18 -14.89
N SER A 210 -12.48 5.39 -16.14
CA SER A 210 -13.32 4.45 -16.89
C SER A 210 -12.53 3.30 -17.51
N GLU A 211 -11.27 3.56 -17.92
CA GLU A 211 -10.38 2.57 -18.57
C GLU A 211 -9.10 2.35 -17.78
N ASP A 212 -8.69 1.08 -17.70
CA ASP A 212 -7.45 0.60 -17.02
C ASP A 212 -7.08 1.36 -15.73
N PRO A 213 -7.98 1.37 -14.73
CA PRO A 213 -7.82 2.23 -13.54
C PRO A 213 -6.55 1.91 -12.73
N LEU A 214 -6.02 0.68 -12.79
CA LEU A 214 -4.79 0.31 -12.06
C LEU A 214 -3.56 1.10 -12.52
N LYS A 215 -3.50 1.51 -13.79
CA LYS A 215 -2.41 2.38 -14.27
C LYS A 215 -2.38 3.73 -13.56
N LYS A 216 -3.50 4.18 -13.01
CA LYS A 216 -3.60 5.44 -12.26
C LYS A 216 -2.95 5.37 -10.87
N LEU A 217 -2.82 4.17 -10.31
CA LEU A 217 -2.14 3.93 -9.02
C LEU A 217 -0.63 3.77 -9.14
N THR A 218 -0.08 3.77 -10.35
CA THR A 218 1.36 3.58 -10.58
C THR A 218 2.19 4.76 -10.07
N LYS A 219 3.50 4.54 -9.93
CA LYS A 219 4.51 5.50 -9.41
C LYS A 219 4.43 6.91 -10.01
N ASN A 220 3.95 7.04 -11.26
CA ASN A 220 3.83 8.32 -11.94
C ASN A 220 2.72 9.24 -11.41
N LYS A 221 1.91 8.78 -10.46
CA LYS A 221 0.80 9.55 -9.86
C LYS A 221 1.08 10.01 -8.43
N VAL A 222 2.31 9.89 -7.98
CA VAL A 222 2.74 10.40 -6.68
C VAL A 222 2.72 11.94 -6.69
N ASP A 223 2.10 12.54 -5.68
CA ASP A 223 2.11 13.99 -5.50
C ASP A 223 3.44 14.42 -4.86
N VAL A 224 4.38 14.84 -5.70
CA VAL A 224 5.70 15.33 -5.25
C VAL A 224 5.60 16.68 -4.53
N ASN A 225 4.50 17.43 -4.71
CA ASN A 225 4.29 18.74 -4.09
C ASN A 225 3.61 18.64 -2.71
N TYR A 226 3.19 17.45 -2.29
CA TYR A 226 2.52 17.25 -1.00
C TYR A 226 3.29 17.83 0.19
N ILE A 227 4.60 17.65 0.23
CA ILE A 227 5.46 18.20 1.29
C ILE A 227 5.50 19.72 1.26
N ILE A 228 5.59 20.31 0.06
CA ILE A 228 5.59 21.77 -0.14
C ILE A 228 4.25 22.36 0.32
N TYR A 229 3.15 21.73 -0.05
CA TYR A 229 1.80 22.14 0.36
C TYR A 229 1.63 22.12 1.89
N LYS A 230 2.00 21.02 2.56
CA LYS A 230 1.96 20.94 4.03
C LYS A 230 2.82 22.02 4.70
N HIS A 231 4.02 22.26 4.19
CA HIS A 231 4.91 23.27 4.73
C HIS A 231 4.31 24.67 4.62
N ASN A 232 3.77 25.04 3.46
CA ASN A 232 3.14 26.34 3.24
C ASN A 232 1.88 26.52 4.08
N ALA A 233 1.05 25.50 4.25
CA ALA A 233 -0.15 25.54 5.10
C ALA A 233 0.20 25.75 6.59
N GLU A 234 1.31 25.18 7.09
CA GLU A 234 1.76 25.39 8.46
C GLU A 234 2.37 26.79 8.65
N ILE A 235 3.07 27.35 7.66
CA ILE A 235 3.54 28.75 7.70
C ILE A 235 2.37 29.71 7.76
N GLN A 236 1.34 29.52 6.92
CA GLN A 236 0.14 30.36 6.93
C GLN A 236 -0.60 30.32 8.28
N LYS A 237 -0.71 29.14 8.90
CA LYS A 237 -1.30 29.01 10.24
C LYS A 237 -0.51 29.75 11.31
N ARG A 238 0.83 29.72 11.26
CA ARG A 238 1.68 30.47 12.22
C ARG A 238 1.52 31.97 12.05
N CYS A 239 1.58 32.48 10.82
CA CYS A 239 1.38 33.89 10.53
C CYS A 239 -0.02 34.40 10.96
N ALA A 240 -1.06 33.54 10.91
CA ALA A 240 -2.41 33.89 11.37
C ALA A 240 -2.54 33.96 12.89
N ILE A 241 -1.68 33.28 13.64
CA ILE A 241 -1.66 33.28 15.12
C ILE A 241 -0.86 34.47 15.68
N GLU A 242 0.14 34.97 14.91
CA GLU A 242 0.96 36.12 15.32
C GLU A 242 0.27 37.47 15.07
N VAL A 243 -0.92 37.50 14.48
CA VAL A 243 -1.72 38.71 14.15
C VAL A 243 -2.91 38.90 15.11
N ILE A 244 -3.07 38.05 16.12
CA ILE A 244 -4.07 38.17 17.20
C ILE A 244 -3.34 38.49 18.50
#